data_c5e0ed6f2adae477764e1adf636d2d17
#
_entry.id   c5e0ed6f2adae477764e1adf636d2d17
#
_cell.length_a   1.000
_cell.length_b   1.000
_cell.length_c   1.000
_cell.angle_alpha   90.00
_cell.angle_beta   90.00
_cell.angle_gamma   90.00
#
_symmetry.space_group_name_H-M   'P 1'
#
loop_
_entity.id
_entity.type
_entity.pdbx_description
1 polymer ?
#
loop_
_entity_poly.entity_id
_entity_poly.type
_entity_poly.pdbx_seq_one_letter_code
_entity_poly.pdbx_strand_id
1 'polypeptide(L)'
;MDLESLIRNKKLHLKSCKTIVKDTLGQKYEEVNGKKKELPPELPFVVDDKPDLQVACVIPGLFLSSQDPIANEEILREYAIHSILSIGIDAPVKFDGIRYYYCDLLDVPESDIFMAIRKCIQIIHEHRCKNILVHCNAGVSRSPTIVISYLMAFEKLSYDDAYDKIKAVRTCIKPNEGFVCQLKADDT
;
A
#
# COMPACT_ATOMS: atom_id res chain seq x y z
N MET A 1 -11.65 58.96 20.28
CA MET A 1 -10.64 57.87 20.28
C MET A 1 -10.27 57.66 18.81
N ASP A 2 -9.01 57.93 18.43
CA ASP A 2 -8.62 57.81 17.04
C ASP A 2 -8.37 56.34 16.64
N LEU A 3 -8.37 56.05 15.38
CA LEU A 3 -8.20 54.72 14.83
C LEU A 3 -6.86 54.07 15.23
N GLU A 4 -5.80 54.90 15.38
CA GLU A 4 -4.48 54.42 15.78
C GLU A 4 -4.43 53.93 17.21
N SER A 5 -5.13 54.59 18.14
CA SER A 5 -5.24 54.14 19.54
C SER A 5 -6.02 52.86 19.63
N LEU A 6 -7.07 52.66 18.82
CA LEU A 6 -7.83 51.41 18.76
C LEU A 6 -6.99 50.25 18.21
N ILE A 7 -6.19 50.51 17.19
CA ILE A 7 -5.28 49.49 16.62
C ILE A 7 -4.17 49.12 17.62
N ARG A 8 -3.59 50.09 18.33
CA ARG A 8 -2.58 49.85 19.38
C ARG A 8 -3.15 48.99 20.52
N ASN A 9 -4.34 49.29 20.99
CA ASN A 9 -5.00 48.54 22.08
C ASN A 9 -5.32 47.10 21.63
N LYS A 10 -5.79 46.90 20.40
CA LYS A 10 -6.03 45.54 19.88
C LYS A 10 -4.75 44.74 19.70
N LYS A 11 -3.63 45.37 19.26
CA LYS A 11 -2.32 44.69 19.14
C LYS A 11 -1.80 44.13 20.47
N LEU A 12 -2.10 44.82 21.61
CA LEU A 12 -1.70 44.38 22.95
C LEU A 12 -2.42 43.12 23.42
N HIS A 13 -3.59 42.84 22.84
CA HIS A 13 -4.39 41.66 23.17
C HIS A 13 -4.28 40.51 22.18
N LEU A 14 -3.48 40.65 21.10
CA LEU A 14 -3.24 39.57 20.14
C LEU A 14 -2.31 38.52 20.74
N LYS A 15 -2.78 37.27 20.79
CA LYS A 15 -1.93 36.14 21.14
C LYS A 15 -0.99 35.82 19.97
N SER A 16 0.24 35.47 20.30
CA SER A 16 1.17 34.93 19.32
C SER A 16 0.59 33.68 18.69
N CYS A 17 0.48 33.64 17.38
CA CYS A 17 0.07 32.45 16.64
C CYS A 17 1.18 32.00 15.71
N LYS A 18 1.22 30.70 15.46
CA LYS A 18 2.05 30.09 14.44
C LYS A 18 1.29 30.08 13.13
N THR A 19 1.88 30.60 12.09
CA THR A 19 1.30 30.59 10.74
C THR A 19 2.22 29.81 9.82
N ILE A 20 1.69 28.82 9.10
CA ILE A 20 2.43 28.15 8.04
C ILE A 20 2.09 28.84 6.74
N VAL A 21 3.11 29.39 6.08
CA VAL A 21 2.97 30.09 4.81
C VAL A 21 3.66 29.26 3.72
N LYS A 22 3.01 29.12 2.58
CA LYS A 22 3.57 28.52 1.37
C LYS A 22 3.78 29.64 0.35
N ASP A 23 4.99 29.80 -0.15
CA ASP A 23 5.28 30.78 -1.18
C ASP A 23 4.87 30.32 -2.58
N THR A 24 5.05 31.17 -3.57
CA THR A 24 4.73 30.90 -4.98
C THR A 24 5.62 29.83 -5.61
N LEU A 25 6.77 29.51 -4.99
CA LEU A 25 7.70 28.47 -5.41
C LEU A 25 7.44 27.14 -4.70
N GLY A 26 6.44 27.11 -3.79
CA GLY A 26 6.05 25.90 -3.06
C GLY A 26 6.86 25.68 -1.77
N GLN A 27 7.79 26.58 -1.41
CA GLN A 27 8.50 26.49 -0.13
C GLN A 27 7.57 26.87 1.03
N LYS A 28 7.66 26.08 2.11
CA LYS A 28 6.90 26.32 3.34
C LYS A 28 7.82 26.89 4.43
N TYR A 29 7.31 27.84 5.16
CA TYR A 29 7.95 28.37 6.35
C TYR A 29 6.95 28.62 7.47
N GLU A 30 7.40 28.42 8.70
CA GLU A 30 6.69 28.76 9.91
C GLU A 30 6.99 30.22 10.26
N GLU A 31 5.98 31.05 10.38
CA GLU A 31 6.11 32.44 10.81
C GLU A 31 5.54 32.61 12.22
N VAL A 32 6.39 33.08 13.15
CA VAL A 32 6.01 33.36 14.53
C VAL A 32 6.55 34.74 14.86
N ASN A 33 5.66 35.68 15.17
CA ASN A 33 6.04 37.07 15.53
C ASN A 33 6.98 37.74 14.50
N GLY A 34 6.72 37.54 13.21
CA GLY A 34 7.52 38.11 12.13
C GLY A 34 8.86 37.42 11.88
N LYS A 35 9.21 36.37 12.62
CA LYS A 35 10.38 35.52 12.36
C LYS A 35 9.98 34.33 11.51
N LYS A 36 10.66 34.19 10.38
CA LYS A 36 10.45 33.08 9.45
C LYS A 36 11.48 31.98 9.72
N LYS A 37 10.99 30.73 9.81
CA LYS A 37 11.82 29.54 9.87
C LYS A 37 11.44 28.66 8.71
N GLU A 38 12.37 28.35 7.83
CA GLU A 38 12.14 27.40 6.74
C GLU A 38 11.80 26.03 7.31
N LEU A 39 10.73 25.45 6.77
CA LEU A 39 10.37 24.08 7.03
C LEU A 39 11.00 23.19 5.95
N PRO A 40 11.42 21.97 6.30
CA PRO A 40 11.92 21.05 5.30
C PRO A 40 10.83 20.84 4.23
N PRO A 41 11.22 20.61 2.96
CA PRO A 41 10.28 20.32 1.90
C PRO A 41 9.41 19.11 2.33
N GLU A 42 8.09 19.26 2.23
CA GLU A 42 7.21 18.11 2.41
C GLU A 42 7.52 17.09 1.32
N LEU A 43 7.88 15.91 1.74
CA LEU A 43 7.89 14.77 0.82
C LEU A 43 6.46 14.61 0.29
N PRO A 44 6.28 14.33 -1.00
CA PRO A 44 4.94 14.14 -1.60
C PRO A 44 4.21 12.90 -1.05
N PHE A 45 4.80 12.23 -0.09
CA PHE A 45 4.27 11.03 0.59
C PHE A 45 4.62 11.10 2.08
N VAL A 46 3.75 10.53 2.88
CA VAL A 46 4.02 10.32 4.31
C VAL A 46 5.00 9.15 4.40
N VAL A 47 6.17 9.38 4.96
CA VAL A 47 7.07 8.27 5.34
C VAL A 47 6.48 7.64 6.59
N ASP A 48 5.87 6.47 6.44
CA ASP A 48 5.50 5.64 7.57
C ASP A 48 6.68 4.71 7.86
N ASP A 49 7.44 5.03 8.91
CA ASP A 49 8.60 4.25 9.35
C ASP A 49 8.20 2.98 10.12
N LYS A 50 6.90 2.77 10.35
CA LYS A 50 6.41 1.58 11.04
C LYS A 50 6.24 0.44 10.05
N PRO A 51 6.81 -0.74 10.33
CA PRO A 51 6.61 -1.91 9.48
C PRO A 51 5.14 -2.33 9.48
N ASP A 52 4.60 -2.62 8.31
CA ASP A 52 3.26 -3.18 8.16
C ASP A 52 3.33 -4.71 8.31
N LEU A 53 3.16 -5.19 9.53
CA LEU A 53 3.23 -6.62 9.87
C LEU A 53 1.89 -7.35 9.66
N GLN A 54 0.88 -6.71 9.07
CA GLN A 54 -0.41 -7.33 8.82
C GLN A 54 -0.30 -8.44 7.77
N VAL A 55 -0.70 -9.66 8.15
CA VAL A 55 -0.95 -10.78 7.25
C VAL A 55 -2.45 -10.98 7.15
N ALA A 56 -3.05 -10.70 6.00
CA ALA A 56 -4.48 -10.82 5.78
C ALA A 56 -4.82 -12.19 5.19
N CYS A 57 -5.68 -12.97 5.86
CA CYS A 57 -6.25 -14.20 5.31
C CYS A 57 -7.42 -13.83 4.40
N VAL A 58 -7.26 -13.99 3.09
CA VAL A 58 -8.29 -13.67 2.08
C VAL A 58 -9.32 -14.77 1.97
N ILE A 59 -8.84 -16.00 1.84
CA ILE A 59 -9.61 -17.25 1.90
C ILE A 59 -8.71 -18.33 2.54
N PRO A 60 -9.25 -19.44 3.01
CA PRO A 60 -8.43 -20.51 3.58
C PRO A 60 -7.25 -20.90 2.67
N GLY A 61 -6.04 -20.78 3.21
CA GLY A 61 -4.80 -21.09 2.52
C GLY A 61 -4.21 -19.99 1.65
N LEU A 62 -4.90 -18.86 1.44
CA LEU A 62 -4.41 -17.72 0.66
C LEU A 62 -4.29 -16.45 1.52
N PHE A 63 -3.08 -15.97 1.65
CA PHE A 63 -2.73 -14.80 2.46
C PHE A 63 -2.14 -13.68 1.61
N LEU A 64 -2.33 -12.44 2.05
CA LEU A 64 -1.86 -11.22 1.40
C LEU A 64 -1.16 -10.29 2.41
N SER A 65 0.01 -9.76 2.07
CA SER A 65 0.73 -8.81 2.93
C SER A 65 1.56 -7.79 2.15
N SER A 66 2.24 -6.90 2.90
CA SER A 66 3.42 -6.16 2.45
C SER A 66 4.65 -7.08 2.43
N GLN A 67 5.83 -6.52 2.15
CA GLN A 67 7.10 -7.25 2.26
C GLN A 67 7.56 -7.45 3.73
N ASP A 68 7.07 -6.66 4.69
CA ASP A 68 7.62 -6.65 6.04
C ASP A 68 7.40 -7.97 6.80
N PRO A 69 6.22 -8.63 6.76
CA PRO A 69 6.00 -9.90 7.44
C PRO A 69 6.92 -11.03 6.94
N ILE A 70 7.33 -10.99 5.66
CA ILE A 70 8.14 -12.10 5.09
C ILE A 70 9.59 -12.11 5.57
N ALA A 71 10.06 -11.04 6.18
CA ALA A 71 11.36 -10.99 6.84
C ALA A 71 11.33 -11.52 8.29
N ASN A 72 10.15 -11.88 8.81
CA ASN A 72 9.96 -12.35 10.17
C ASN A 72 9.51 -13.82 10.19
N GLU A 73 10.44 -14.72 10.57
CA GLU A 73 10.18 -16.16 10.60
C GLU A 73 9.07 -16.57 11.58
N GLU A 74 8.93 -15.86 12.70
CA GLU A 74 7.91 -16.15 13.72
C GLU A 74 6.50 -15.89 13.14
N ILE A 75 6.31 -14.80 12.40
CA ILE A 75 5.05 -14.51 11.72
C ILE A 75 4.74 -15.58 10.68
N LEU A 76 5.72 -15.98 9.87
CA LEU A 76 5.52 -17.02 8.86
C LEU A 76 5.13 -18.37 9.47
N ARG A 77 5.70 -18.69 10.63
CA ARG A 77 5.35 -19.91 11.40
C ARG A 77 3.95 -19.82 12.02
N GLU A 78 3.59 -18.67 12.58
CA GLU A 78 2.26 -18.43 13.18
C GLU A 78 1.14 -18.69 12.17
N TYR A 79 1.31 -18.20 10.93
CA TYR A 79 0.35 -18.43 9.85
C TYR A 79 0.58 -19.73 9.07
N ALA A 80 1.53 -20.56 9.52
CA ALA A 80 1.91 -21.81 8.86
C ALA A 80 2.17 -21.64 7.35
N ILE A 81 2.88 -20.58 6.96
CA ILE A 81 3.19 -20.29 5.56
C ILE A 81 4.25 -21.25 5.05
N HIS A 82 3.93 -21.98 3.97
CA HIS A 82 4.85 -22.91 3.31
C HIS A 82 5.31 -22.43 1.93
N SER A 83 4.64 -21.42 1.38
CA SER A 83 5.01 -20.85 0.09
C SER A 83 4.84 -19.33 0.11
N ILE A 84 5.75 -18.63 -0.55
CA ILE A 84 5.72 -17.17 -0.72
C ILE A 84 5.77 -16.86 -2.22
N LEU A 85 4.86 -16.03 -2.68
CA LEU A 85 4.83 -15.50 -4.05
C LEU A 85 5.10 -13.99 -4.02
N SER A 86 6.27 -13.63 -4.52
CA SER A 86 6.78 -12.26 -4.58
C SER A 86 6.43 -11.60 -5.91
N ILE A 87 5.79 -10.43 -5.90
CA ILE A 87 5.38 -9.71 -7.11
C ILE A 87 6.17 -8.41 -7.25
N GLY A 88 7.08 -8.37 -8.23
CA GLY A 88 7.91 -7.21 -8.59
C GLY A 88 8.93 -6.79 -7.54
N ILE A 89 9.14 -7.59 -6.49
CA ILE A 89 10.22 -7.44 -5.51
C ILE A 89 10.51 -8.82 -4.90
N ASP A 90 11.76 -9.24 -4.85
CA ASP A 90 12.13 -10.54 -4.26
C ASP A 90 12.08 -10.47 -2.71
N ALA A 91 11.97 -11.65 -2.09
CA ALA A 91 12.02 -11.79 -0.64
C ALA A 91 13.42 -11.38 -0.13
N PRO A 92 13.51 -10.46 0.84
CA PRO A 92 14.81 -9.97 1.36
C PRO A 92 15.57 -11.05 2.14
N VAL A 93 14.85 -11.99 2.72
CA VAL A 93 15.37 -13.13 3.47
C VAL A 93 14.61 -14.38 3.06
N LYS A 94 15.29 -15.52 3.00
CA LYS A 94 14.69 -16.82 2.67
C LYS A 94 14.95 -17.79 3.82
N PHE A 95 13.88 -18.40 4.32
CA PHE A 95 13.94 -19.36 5.43
C PHE A 95 13.80 -20.80 4.93
N ASP A 96 14.44 -21.73 5.63
CA ASP A 96 14.36 -23.15 5.29
C ASP A 96 12.92 -23.69 5.43
N GLY A 97 12.54 -24.61 4.54
CA GLY A 97 11.20 -25.20 4.55
C GLY A 97 10.12 -24.38 3.86
N ILE A 98 10.40 -23.13 3.42
CA ILE A 98 9.50 -22.29 2.66
C ILE A 98 9.89 -22.28 1.19
N ARG A 99 8.91 -22.40 0.28
CA ARG A 99 9.10 -22.30 -1.16
C ARG A 99 8.89 -20.86 -1.61
N TYR A 100 9.82 -20.35 -2.40
CA TYR A 100 9.80 -18.98 -2.91
C TYR A 100 9.56 -18.95 -4.41
N TYR A 101 8.60 -18.14 -4.82
CA TYR A 101 8.26 -17.89 -6.21
C TYR A 101 8.38 -16.39 -6.49
N TYR A 102 8.83 -16.05 -7.68
CA TYR A 102 8.96 -14.67 -8.11
C TYR A 102 8.26 -14.44 -9.46
N CYS A 103 7.54 -13.33 -9.54
CA CYS A 103 6.96 -12.84 -10.77
C CYS A 103 7.34 -11.37 -10.95
N ASP A 104 7.98 -11.06 -12.06
CA ASP A 104 8.29 -9.68 -12.42
C ASP A 104 7.03 -8.95 -12.87
N LEU A 105 6.72 -7.82 -12.24
CA LEU A 105 5.60 -6.94 -12.59
C LEU A 105 5.91 -5.54 -12.08
N LEU A 106 5.97 -4.57 -12.99
CA LEU A 106 6.09 -3.16 -12.64
C LEU A 106 4.71 -2.60 -12.25
N ASP A 107 4.69 -1.74 -11.21
CA ASP A 107 3.47 -1.08 -10.75
C ASP A 107 3.21 0.21 -11.52
N VAL A 108 2.99 0.08 -12.83
CA VAL A 108 2.64 1.18 -13.72
C VAL A 108 1.40 0.81 -14.54
N PRO A 109 0.52 1.77 -14.87
CA PRO A 109 -0.74 1.49 -15.55
C PRO A 109 -0.59 0.81 -16.91
N GLU A 110 0.53 1.02 -17.58
CA GLU A 110 0.84 0.49 -18.91
C GLU A 110 1.35 -0.95 -18.89
N SER A 111 1.66 -1.51 -17.71
CA SER A 111 2.13 -2.89 -17.60
C SER A 111 1.04 -3.87 -18.01
N ASP A 112 1.38 -4.79 -18.92
CA ASP A 112 0.53 -5.94 -19.24
C ASP A 112 0.55 -6.95 -18.09
N ILE A 113 -0.61 -7.19 -17.50
CA ILE A 113 -0.75 -8.09 -16.35
C ILE A 113 -1.09 -9.54 -16.73
N PHE A 114 -1.48 -9.81 -17.97
CA PHE A 114 -2.02 -11.12 -18.38
C PHE A 114 -1.03 -12.26 -18.17
N MET A 115 0.25 -12.08 -18.59
CA MET A 115 1.25 -13.11 -18.40
C MET A 115 1.60 -13.34 -16.93
N ALA A 116 1.64 -12.26 -16.13
CA ALA A 116 1.85 -12.33 -14.69
C ALA A 116 0.68 -13.05 -14.00
N ILE A 117 -0.56 -12.70 -14.36
CA ILE A 117 -1.76 -13.35 -13.84
C ILE A 117 -1.74 -14.85 -14.11
N ARG A 118 -1.60 -15.26 -15.37
CA ARG A 118 -1.62 -16.70 -15.75
C ARG A 118 -0.61 -17.53 -14.97
N LYS A 119 0.61 -17.02 -14.80
CA LYS A 119 1.66 -17.69 -14.00
C LYS A 119 1.30 -17.72 -12.51
N CYS A 120 0.90 -16.58 -11.95
CA CYS A 120 0.72 -16.42 -10.51
C CYS A 120 -0.51 -17.16 -9.99
N ILE A 121 -1.65 -17.10 -10.70
CA ILE A 121 -2.87 -17.80 -10.26
C ILE A 121 -2.67 -19.32 -10.25
N GLN A 122 -1.88 -19.86 -11.18
CA GLN A 122 -1.54 -21.28 -11.18
C GLN A 122 -0.70 -21.65 -9.95
N ILE A 123 0.32 -20.87 -9.63
CA ILE A 123 1.16 -21.05 -8.42
C ILE A 123 0.29 -21.00 -7.16
N ILE A 124 -0.63 -20.02 -7.07
CA ILE A 124 -1.54 -19.91 -5.93
C ILE A 124 -2.40 -21.17 -5.82
N HIS A 125 -2.99 -21.61 -6.94
CA HIS A 125 -3.86 -22.78 -6.95
C HIS A 125 -3.16 -24.06 -6.48
N GLU A 126 -1.93 -24.30 -6.92
CA GLU A 126 -1.11 -25.46 -6.56
C GLU A 126 -0.68 -25.45 -5.08
N HIS A 127 -0.52 -24.25 -4.49
CA HIS A 127 0.11 -24.14 -3.18
C HIS A 127 -0.83 -23.70 -2.05
N ARG A 128 -2.06 -23.23 -2.35
CA ARG A 128 -2.97 -22.73 -1.30
C ARG A 128 -3.38 -23.81 -0.27
N CYS A 129 -3.35 -25.09 -0.62
CA CYS A 129 -3.62 -26.17 0.34
C CYS A 129 -2.61 -26.22 1.49
N LYS A 130 -1.44 -25.59 1.33
CA LYS A 130 -0.34 -25.54 2.31
C LYS A 130 0.00 -24.10 2.69
N ASN A 131 -0.94 -23.18 2.65
CA ASN A 131 -0.82 -21.78 2.96
C ASN A 131 0.26 -21.07 2.11
N ILE A 132 -0.21 -20.29 1.17
CA ILE A 132 0.63 -19.41 0.35
C ILE A 132 0.40 -17.95 0.73
N LEU A 133 1.48 -17.19 0.89
CA LEU A 133 1.48 -15.76 1.10
C LEU A 133 1.89 -15.04 -0.19
N VAL A 134 1.04 -14.14 -0.67
CA VAL A 134 1.30 -13.29 -1.83
C VAL A 134 1.65 -11.89 -1.34
N HIS A 135 2.77 -11.34 -1.81
CA HIS A 135 3.18 -9.99 -1.42
C HIS A 135 3.76 -9.20 -2.59
N CYS A 136 3.82 -7.90 -2.42
CA CYS A 136 4.67 -6.99 -3.20
C CYS A 136 5.39 -6.05 -2.21
N ASN A 137 5.79 -4.86 -2.59
CA ASN A 137 6.43 -3.94 -1.64
C ASN A 137 5.47 -3.57 -0.49
N ALA A 138 4.42 -2.81 -0.77
CA ALA A 138 3.48 -2.33 0.25
C ALA A 138 2.22 -3.22 0.41
N GLY A 139 2.01 -4.21 -0.44
CA GLY A 139 0.77 -5.02 -0.42
C GLY A 139 -0.49 -4.22 -0.79
N VAL A 140 -0.34 -3.19 -1.65
CA VAL A 140 -1.39 -2.22 -1.98
C VAL A 140 -1.90 -2.39 -3.42
N SER A 141 -1.03 -2.60 -4.41
CA SER A 141 -1.40 -2.62 -5.83
C SER A 141 -1.13 -3.97 -6.50
N ARG A 142 0.12 -4.35 -6.76
CA ARG A 142 0.51 -5.55 -7.53
C ARG A 142 -0.01 -6.86 -6.95
N SER A 143 0.27 -7.14 -5.69
CA SER A 143 -0.17 -8.38 -5.05
C SER A 143 -1.69 -8.47 -4.89
N PRO A 144 -2.44 -7.41 -4.51
CA PRO A 144 -3.90 -7.45 -4.56
C PRO A 144 -4.45 -7.72 -5.96
N THR A 145 -3.85 -7.16 -7.02
CA THR A 145 -4.26 -7.43 -8.40
C THR A 145 -4.22 -8.93 -8.73
N ILE A 146 -3.12 -9.60 -8.37
CA ILE A 146 -2.97 -11.04 -8.58
C ILE A 146 -3.97 -11.85 -7.75
N VAL A 147 -4.22 -11.44 -6.48
CA VAL A 147 -5.19 -12.14 -5.62
C VAL A 147 -6.63 -11.93 -6.11
N ILE A 148 -6.99 -10.72 -6.57
CA ILE A 148 -8.28 -10.44 -7.22
C ILE A 148 -8.47 -11.36 -8.43
N SER A 149 -7.48 -11.42 -9.34
CA SER A 149 -7.54 -12.29 -10.51
C SER A 149 -7.72 -13.75 -10.16
N TYR A 150 -7.08 -14.22 -9.08
CA TYR A 150 -7.27 -15.58 -8.58
C TYR A 150 -8.71 -15.82 -8.13
N LEU A 151 -9.31 -14.90 -7.37
CA LEU A 151 -10.69 -15.02 -6.91
C LEU A 151 -11.68 -14.99 -8.09
N MET A 152 -11.45 -14.16 -9.09
CA MET A 152 -12.26 -14.14 -10.32
C MET A 152 -12.18 -15.48 -11.06
N ALA A 153 -10.97 -15.99 -11.27
CA ALA A 153 -10.75 -17.21 -12.06
C ALA A 153 -11.25 -18.48 -11.36
N PHE A 154 -10.97 -18.65 -10.07
CA PHE A 154 -11.19 -19.91 -9.34
C PHE A 154 -12.40 -19.89 -8.40
N GLU A 155 -12.72 -18.75 -7.79
CA GLU A 155 -13.92 -18.61 -6.93
C GLU A 155 -15.13 -18.04 -7.70
N LYS A 156 -14.95 -17.70 -8.98
CA LYS A 156 -15.99 -17.17 -9.88
C LYS A 156 -16.65 -15.87 -9.38
N LEU A 157 -15.88 -15.06 -8.71
CA LEU A 157 -16.33 -13.75 -8.26
C LEU A 157 -16.18 -12.72 -9.38
N SER A 158 -17.05 -11.71 -9.40
CA SER A 158 -16.84 -10.50 -10.19
C SER A 158 -15.61 -9.73 -9.65
N TYR A 159 -15.06 -8.82 -10.45
CA TYR A 159 -14.00 -7.94 -9.98
C TYR A 159 -14.39 -7.20 -8.70
N ASP A 160 -15.60 -6.62 -8.66
CA ASP A 160 -16.06 -5.81 -7.54
C ASP A 160 -16.23 -6.66 -6.27
N ASP A 161 -16.83 -7.86 -6.36
CA ASP A 161 -16.94 -8.79 -5.23
C ASP A 161 -15.57 -9.28 -4.72
N ALA A 162 -14.65 -9.57 -5.65
CA ALA A 162 -13.30 -9.99 -5.29
C ALA A 162 -12.52 -8.85 -4.61
N TYR A 163 -12.64 -7.62 -5.13
CA TYR A 163 -12.05 -6.43 -4.53
C TYR A 163 -12.59 -6.19 -3.12
N ASP A 164 -13.91 -6.17 -2.93
CA ASP A 164 -14.56 -5.91 -1.65
C ASP A 164 -14.20 -6.99 -0.61
N LYS A 165 -14.12 -8.25 -1.03
CA LYS A 165 -13.69 -9.36 -0.18
C LYS A 165 -12.27 -9.15 0.36
N ILE A 166 -11.33 -8.72 -0.47
CA ILE A 166 -9.96 -8.44 -0.03
C ILE A 166 -9.92 -7.16 0.80
N LYS A 167 -10.66 -6.13 0.39
CA LYS A 167 -10.74 -4.85 1.08
C LYS A 167 -11.24 -4.97 2.52
N ALA A 168 -12.13 -5.93 2.77
CA ALA A 168 -12.65 -6.20 4.12
C ALA A 168 -11.57 -6.71 5.09
N VAL A 169 -10.55 -7.43 4.61
CA VAL A 169 -9.47 -8.00 5.44
C VAL A 169 -8.16 -7.22 5.35
N ARG A 170 -7.97 -6.43 4.27
CA ARG A 170 -6.83 -5.55 4.08
C ARG A 170 -7.28 -4.23 3.47
N THR A 171 -7.54 -3.26 4.34
CA THR A 171 -8.18 -1.99 3.98
C THR A 171 -7.32 -1.06 3.12
N CYS A 172 -6.01 -1.26 3.09
CA CYS A 172 -5.07 -0.42 2.32
C CYS A 172 -5.01 -0.74 0.83
N ILE A 173 -5.63 -1.83 0.34
CA ILE A 173 -5.53 -2.21 -1.07
C ILE A 173 -6.09 -1.11 -1.99
N LYS A 174 -5.34 -0.85 -3.04
CA LYS A 174 -5.67 0.08 -4.12
C LYS A 174 -4.85 -0.28 -5.36
N PRO A 175 -5.27 -1.27 -6.16
CA PRO A 175 -4.65 -1.55 -7.44
C PRO A 175 -4.58 -0.30 -8.31
N ASN A 176 -3.53 -0.13 -9.12
CA ASN A 176 -3.45 1.00 -10.03
C ASN A 176 -4.54 0.92 -11.11
N GLU A 177 -4.90 2.08 -11.68
CA GLU A 177 -6.04 2.19 -12.58
C GLU A 177 -5.90 1.34 -13.87
N GLY A 178 -4.69 1.19 -14.39
CA GLY A 178 -4.43 0.35 -15.55
C GLY A 178 -4.69 -1.13 -15.27
N PHE A 179 -4.33 -1.61 -14.08
CA PHE A 179 -4.63 -2.97 -13.66
C PHE A 179 -6.14 -3.20 -13.47
N VAL A 180 -6.82 -2.23 -12.87
CA VAL A 180 -8.28 -2.27 -12.72
C VAL A 180 -8.97 -2.35 -14.07
N CYS A 181 -8.57 -1.50 -15.03
CA CYS A 181 -9.13 -1.52 -16.37
C CYS A 181 -8.95 -2.89 -17.06
N GLN A 182 -7.75 -3.48 -16.96
CA GLN A 182 -7.46 -4.78 -17.57
C GLN A 182 -8.29 -5.91 -16.91
N LEU A 183 -8.40 -5.92 -15.57
CA LEU A 183 -9.21 -6.93 -14.86
C LEU A 183 -10.69 -6.84 -15.19
N LYS A 184 -11.25 -5.62 -15.27
CA LYS A 184 -12.67 -5.42 -15.60
C LYS A 184 -12.99 -5.74 -17.06
N ALA A 185 -12.02 -5.62 -17.97
CA ALA A 185 -12.18 -6.05 -19.35
C ALA A 185 -12.26 -7.57 -19.50
N ASP A 186 -11.65 -8.32 -18.57
CA ASP A 186 -11.67 -9.79 -18.54
C ASP A 186 -12.91 -10.36 -17.81
N ASP A 187 -13.67 -9.50 -17.12
CA ASP A 187 -14.89 -9.84 -16.35
C ASP A 187 -16.16 -9.91 -17.24
N THR A 188 -16.02 -9.62 -18.55
CA THR A 188 -17.10 -9.64 -19.56
C THR A 188 -17.06 -10.91 -20.41
#